data_5bdcd58f75745a8f76534b815049b68c
#
_entry.id   5bdcd58f75745a8f76534b815049b68c
#
_cell.length_a   1.000
_cell.length_b   1.000
_cell.length_c   1.000
_cell.angle_alpha   90.00
_cell.angle_beta   90.00
_cell.angle_gamma   90.00
#
_symmetry.space_group_name_H-M   'P 1'
#
loop_
_entity.id
_entity.type
_entity.pdbx_description
1 polymer ?
#
loop_
_entity_poly.entity_id
_entity_poly.type
_entity_poly.pdbx_seq_one_letter_code
_entity_poly.pdbx_strand_id
1 'polypeptide(L)'
;YWFDGMKNILEAIDSRGLYLFSGPVGSGKTTLMYQLVREKFPDKQVITIEDPVEIKQDNMLQLQLNDEIGMTYDNLIKLSLRHRPDILIIGEIRDSETARAVIRASLTGVLVFSTIHAKSIPGVYARLLELGVSRQELENSLRAIIYQRLIGGGGIVDFAKGDFEHYPPTRWNEQIKSLARDGHIGLEEAKIEKIAL
;
A
#
# COMPACT_ATOMS: atom_id res chain seq x y z
N TYR A 1 0.31 16.32 6.84
CA TYR A 1 0.67 15.08 7.57
C TYR A 1 1.29 15.43 8.93
N TRP A 2 0.93 14.65 9.96
CA TRP A 2 1.62 14.67 11.26
C TRP A 2 2.96 13.93 11.21
N PHE A 3 3.21 13.22 10.12
CA PHE A 3 4.34 12.36 9.91
C PHE A 3 5.41 13.07 9.07
N ASP A 4 6.63 13.10 9.55
CA ASP A 4 7.78 13.72 8.90
C ASP A 4 8.76 12.71 8.26
N GLY A 5 8.40 11.43 8.27
CA GLY A 5 9.21 10.34 7.74
C GLY A 5 9.06 10.06 6.24
N MET A 6 8.45 10.97 5.47
CA MET A 6 8.22 10.79 4.03
C MET A 6 9.53 10.54 3.27
N LYS A 7 10.60 11.22 3.63
CA LYS A 7 11.92 11.00 3.06
C LYS A 7 12.41 9.57 3.26
N ASN A 8 12.18 9.00 4.44
CA ASN A 8 12.58 7.62 4.74
C ASN A 8 11.79 6.61 3.90
N ILE A 9 10.50 6.87 3.66
CA ILE A 9 9.68 6.04 2.78
C ILE A 9 10.18 6.12 1.34
N LEU A 10 10.44 7.33 0.83
CA LEU A 10 10.97 7.54 -0.51
C LEU A 10 12.31 6.82 -0.72
N GLU A 11 13.21 6.91 0.25
CA GLU A 11 14.50 6.22 0.23
C GLU A 11 14.36 4.69 0.27
N ALA A 12 13.30 4.18 0.91
CA ALA A 12 13.04 2.76 1.05
C ALA A 12 12.49 2.12 -0.24
N ILE A 13 11.95 2.90 -1.17
CA ILE A 13 11.35 2.38 -2.39
C ILE A 13 12.44 2.12 -3.44
N ASP A 14 12.61 0.86 -3.80
CA ASP A 14 13.46 0.43 -4.91
C ASP A 14 12.72 0.48 -6.25
N SER A 15 13.42 0.09 -7.33
CA SER A 15 12.87 0.08 -8.68
C SER A 15 12.05 -1.16 -9.01
N ARG A 16 11.87 -2.09 -8.08
CA ARG A 16 11.17 -3.36 -8.28
C ARG A 16 10.63 -3.92 -6.97
N GLY A 17 9.71 -4.89 -7.09
CA GLY A 17 9.09 -5.56 -5.95
C GLY A 17 7.76 -4.95 -5.55
N LEU A 18 7.16 -5.51 -4.52
CA LEU A 18 5.81 -5.14 -4.05
C LEU A 18 5.88 -4.25 -2.81
N TYR A 19 5.16 -3.14 -2.89
CA TYR A 19 4.93 -2.21 -1.78
C TYR A 19 3.43 -2.15 -1.51
N LEU A 20 3.02 -2.54 -0.31
CA LEU A 20 1.61 -2.58 0.08
C LEU A 20 1.27 -1.41 1.00
N PHE A 21 0.17 -0.77 0.66
CA PHE A 21 -0.39 0.35 1.42
C PHE A 21 -1.67 -0.12 2.09
N SER A 22 -1.77 0.06 3.39
CA SER A 22 -2.92 -0.37 4.17
C SER A 22 -3.46 0.75 5.03
N GLY A 23 -4.71 0.63 5.38
CA GLY A 23 -5.47 1.58 6.18
C GLY A 23 -6.94 1.55 5.79
N PRO A 24 -7.81 2.16 6.59
CA PRO A 24 -9.25 2.19 6.29
C PRO A 24 -9.56 3.03 5.06
N VAL A 25 -10.77 2.89 4.54
CA VAL A 25 -11.30 3.73 3.47
C VAL A 25 -11.23 5.20 3.91
N GLY A 26 -10.81 6.08 3.01
CA GLY A 26 -10.64 7.50 3.30
C GLY A 26 -9.38 7.87 4.07
N SER A 27 -8.44 6.94 4.27
CA SER A 27 -7.17 7.21 4.96
C SER A 27 -6.12 7.91 4.08
N GLY A 28 -6.41 8.11 2.79
CA GLY A 28 -5.49 8.76 1.85
C GLY A 28 -4.44 7.83 1.24
N LYS A 29 -4.64 6.51 1.26
CA LYS A 29 -3.70 5.52 0.70
C LYS A 29 -3.38 5.79 -0.77
N THR A 30 -4.40 5.96 -1.59
CA THR A 30 -4.25 6.21 -3.02
C THR A 30 -3.53 7.52 -3.28
N THR A 31 -3.88 8.56 -2.57
CA THR A 31 -3.21 9.87 -2.66
C THR A 31 -1.72 9.75 -2.32
N LEU A 32 -1.40 9.01 -1.27
CA LEU A 32 -0.01 8.77 -0.88
C LEU A 32 0.76 8.00 -1.97
N MET A 33 0.18 6.95 -2.53
CA MET A 33 0.81 6.20 -3.61
C MET A 33 1.13 7.08 -4.81
N TYR A 34 0.18 7.88 -5.27
CA TYR A 34 0.40 8.79 -6.40
C TYR A 34 1.45 9.85 -6.08
N GLN A 35 1.44 10.40 -4.88
CA GLN A 35 2.44 11.36 -4.45
C GLN A 35 3.85 10.77 -4.47
N LEU A 36 4.03 9.57 -3.93
CA LEU A 36 5.32 8.88 -3.91
C LEU A 36 5.85 8.61 -5.33
N VAL A 37 4.97 8.18 -6.23
CA VAL A 37 5.33 7.93 -7.63
C VAL A 37 5.74 9.22 -8.33
N ARG A 38 4.99 10.29 -8.17
CA ARG A 38 5.30 11.58 -8.78
C ARG A 38 6.62 12.17 -8.28
N GLU A 39 6.89 12.03 -6.98
CA GLU A 39 8.11 12.59 -6.39
C GLU A 39 9.37 11.79 -6.74
N LYS A 40 9.28 10.46 -6.71
CA LYS A 40 10.45 9.60 -6.92
C LYS A 40 10.66 9.19 -8.37
N PHE A 41 9.57 9.02 -9.14
CA PHE A 41 9.61 8.44 -10.48
C PHE A 41 8.87 9.30 -11.52
N PRO A 42 9.21 10.59 -11.65
CA PRO A 42 8.45 11.49 -12.53
C PRO A 42 8.53 11.13 -14.01
N ASP A 43 9.59 10.40 -14.43
CA ASP A 43 9.84 10.06 -15.84
C ASP A 43 9.55 8.59 -16.16
N LYS A 44 8.96 7.84 -15.22
CA LYS A 44 8.66 6.43 -15.41
C LYS A 44 7.29 6.20 -16.03
N GLN A 45 7.17 5.13 -16.81
CA GLN A 45 5.89 4.70 -17.37
C GLN A 45 5.07 3.98 -16.30
N VAL A 46 3.92 4.52 -15.97
CA VAL A 46 3.03 4.02 -14.95
C VAL A 46 1.73 3.56 -15.57
N ILE A 47 1.34 2.33 -15.28
CA ILE A 47 0.00 1.80 -15.57
C ILE A 47 -0.71 1.59 -14.25
N THR A 48 -1.95 2.04 -14.14
CA THR A 48 -2.81 1.76 -12.99
C THR A 48 -3.99 0.88 -13.38
N ILE A 49 -4.45 0.06 -12.45
CA ILE A 49 -5.65 -0.77 -12.59
C ILE A 49 -6.54 -0.47 -11.39
N GLU A 50 -7.69 0.13 -11.65
CA GLU A 50 -8.55 0.72 -10.61
C GLU A 50 -10.01 0.28 -10.78
N ASP A 51 -10.76 0.32 -9.69
CA ASP A 51 -12.18 -0.05 -9.66
C ASP A 51 -12.97 0.89 -8.75
N PRO A 52 -13.45 2.03 -9.26
CA PRO A 52 -13.17 2.68 -10.55
C PRO A 52 -11.98 3.65 -10.49
N VAL A 53 -11.65 4.26 -11.63
CA VAL A 53 -10.75 5.41 -11.68
C VAL A 53 -11.49 6.62 -11.06
N GLU A 54 -11.01 7.09 -9.92
CA GLU A 54 -11.62 8.21 -9.20
C GLU A 54 -11.00 9.56 -9.54
N ILE A 55 -9.67 9.57 -9.66
CA ILE A 55 -8.90 10.80 -9.92
C ILE A 55 -8.03 10.59 -11.15
N LYS A 56 -8.24 11.40 -12.17
CA LYS A 56 -7.43 11.34 -13.39
C LYS A 56 -6.00 11.82 -13.13
N GLN A 57 -5.03 11.03 -13.62
CA GLN A 57 -3.61 11.33 -13.56
C GLN A 57 -3.07 11.49 -14.99
N ASP A 58 -2.61 12.69 -15.35
CA ASP A 58 -2.25 13.03 -16.74
C ASP A 58 -1.06 12.23 -17.31
N ASN A 59 -0.16 11.77 -16.43
CA ASN A 59 1.06 11.06 -16.85
C ASN A 59 0.99 9.55 -16.63
N MET A 60 -0.21 9.01 -16.44
CA MET A 60 -0.42 7.59 -16.16
C MET A 60 -1.46 7.02 -17.11
N LEU A 61 -1.25 5.77 -17.55
CA LEU A 61 -2.28 5.01 -18.23
C LEU A 61 -3.16 4.34 -17.17
N GLN A 62 -4.38 4.82 -17.04
CA GLN A 62 -5.32 4.34 -16.03
C GLN A 62 -6.34 3.42 -16.66
N LEU A 63 -6.33 2.15 -16.23
CA LEU A 63 -7.26 1.11 -16.67
C LEU A 63 -8.30 0.87 -15.59
N GLN A 64 -9.54 0.68 -16.00
CA GLN A 64 -10.65 0.45 -15.09
C GLN A 64 -11.21 -0.95 -15.28
N LEU A 65 -11.53 -1.61 -14.15
CA LEU A 65 -12.21 -2.90 -14.16
C LEU A 65 -13.56 -2.81 -14.87
N ASN A 66 -13.88 -3.88 -15.60
CA ASN A 66 -15.21 -4.11 -16.14
C ASN A 66 -15.46 -5.63 -16.19
N ASP A 67 -16.02 -6.17 -15.13
CA ASP A 67 -16.25 -7.61 -14.99
C ASP A 67 -17.24 -8.16 -16.03
N GLU A 68 -18.17 -7.34 -16.51
CA GLU A 68 -19.15 -7.76 -17.52
C GLU A 68 -18.51 -8.19 -18.86
N ILE A 69 -17.37 -7.59 -19.19
CA ILE A 69 -16.62 -7.91 -20.41
C ILE A 69 -15.29 -8.63 -20.11
N GLY A 70 -15.14 -9.19 -18.91
CA GLY A 70 -13.97 -9.95 -18.52
C GLY A 70 -12.72 -9.13 -18.22
N MET A 71 -12.82 -7.83 -18.04
CA MET A 71 -11.71 -6.95 -17.63
C MET A 71 -11.53 -7.00 -16.12
N THR A 72 -11.04 -8.14 -15.62
CA THR A 72 -10.74 -8.39 -14.21
C THR A 72 -9.34 -7.87 -13.86
N TYR A 73 -9.01 -7.83 -12.56
CA TYR A 73 -7.65 -7.52 -12.13
C TYR A 73 -6.63 -8.44 -12.77
N ASP A 74 -6.85 -9.75 -12.75
CA ASP A 74 -5.93 -10.73 -13.34
C ASP A 74 -5.69 -10.47 -14.84
N ASN A 75 -6.74 -10.28 -15.63
CA ASN A 75 -6.63 -10.02 -17.06
C ASN A 75 -5.95 -8.70 -17.37
N LEU A 76 -6.29 -7.64 -16.63
CA LEU A 76 -5.68 -6.32 -16.82
C LEU A 76 -4.21 -6.28 -16.37
N ILE A 77 -3.84 -7.02 -15.34
CA ILE A 77 -2.44 -7.17 -14.93
C ILE A 77 -1.65 -7.86 -16.03
N LYS A 78 -2.14 -8.98 -16.57
CA LYS A 78 -1.49 -9.70 -17.68
C LYS A 78 -1.32 -8.82 -18.89
N LEU A 79 -2.36 -8.08 -19.28
CA LEU A 79 -2.31 -7.14 -20.39
C LEU A 79 -1.27 -6.05 -20.15
N SER A 80 -1.27 -5.46 -18.95
CA SER A 80 -0.34 -4.41 -18.58
C SER A 80 1.12 -4.86 -18.63
N LEU A 81 1.43 -6.06 -18.17
CA LEU A 81 2.79 -6.61 -18.20
C LEU A 81 3.34 -6.77 -19.63
N ARG A 82 2.49 -6.98 -20.63
CA ARG A 82 2.89 -7.04 -22.05
C ARG A 82 3.39 -5.70 -22.57
N HIS A 83 2.93 -4.58 -21.96
CA HIS A 83 3.36 -3.22 -22.32
C HIS A 83 4.64 -2.80 -21.58
N ARG A 84 5.20 -3.67 -20.74
CA ARG A 84 6.45 -3.45 -20.00
C ARG A 84 6.47 -2.11 -19.26
N PRO A 85 5.52 -1.86 -18.34
CA PRO A 85 5.56 -0.63 -17.55
C PRO A 85 6.74 -0.67 -16.58
N ASP A 86 7.20 0.49 -16.17
CA ASP A 86 8.17 0.60 -15.08
C ASP A 86 7.49 0.37 -13.74
N ILE A 87 6.27 0.88 -13.58
CA ILE A 87 5.48 0.84 -12.36
C ILE A 87 4.07 0.39 -12.68
N LEU A 88 3.55 -0.53 -11.88
CA LEU A 88 2.18 -1.00 -11.94
C LEU A 88 1.50 -0.71 -10.60
N ILE A 89 0.43 0.07 -10.63
CA ILE A 89 -0.38 0.38 -9.45
C ILE A 89 -1.68 -0.40 -9.56
N ILE A 90 -1.92 -1.32 -8.62
CA ILE A 90 -3.09 -2.17 -8.59
C ILE A 90 -3.97 -1.74 -7.43
N GLY A 91 -5.19 -1.33 -7.74
CA GLY A 91 -6.08 -0.64 -6.81
C GLY A 91 -6.27 -1.33 -5.47
N GLU A 92 -6.54 -2.64 -5.45
CA GLU A 92 -6.86 -3.35 -4.21
C GLU A 92 -6.65 -4.85 -4.33
N ILE A 93 -6.07 -5.46 -3.30
CA ILE A 93 -6.06 -6.92 -3.11
C ILE A 93 -7.22 -7.28 -2.18
N ARG A 94 -8.25 -7.94 -2.72
CA ARG A 94 -9.46 -8.30 -1.96
C ARG A 94 -9.77 -9.80 -1.96
N ASP A 95 -9.08 -10.58 -2.79
CA ASP A 95 -9.27 -12.02 -2.90
C ASP A 95 -7.97 -12.74 -3.28
N SER A 96 -8.03 -14.08 -3.26
CA SER A 96 -6.87 -14.93 -3.57
C SER A 96 -6.39 -14.78 -5.01
N GLU A 97 -7.30 -14.61 -5.97
CA GLU A 97 -6.96 -14.46 -7.37
C GLU A 97 -6.15 -13.18 -7.61
N THR A 98 -6.63 -12.07 -7.06
CA THR A 98 -5.92 -10.78 -7.14
C THR A 98 -4.58 -10.84 -6.43
N ALA A 99 -4.52 -11.44 -5.22
CA ALA A 99 -3.27 -11.61 -4.49
C ALA A 99 -2.23 -12.37 -5.29
N ARG A 100 -2.61 -13.47 -5.92
CA ARG A 100 -1.70 -14.26 -6.78
C ARG A 100 -1.23 -13.48 -8.00
N ALA A 101 -2.11 -12.73 -8.63
CA ALA A 101 -1.77 -11.91 -9.81
C ALA A 101 -0.78 -10.79 -9.43
N VAL A 102 -0.99 -10.14 -8.30
CA VAL A 102 -0.10 -9.09 -7.79
C VAL A 102 1.29 -9.65 -7.45
N ILE A 103 1.35 -10.79 -6.79
CA ILE A 103 2.63 -11.46 -6.46
C ILE A 103 3.37 -11.85 -7.74
N ARG A 104 2.69 -12.45 -8.71
CA ARG A 104 3.31 -12.80 -9.99
C ARG A 104 3.87 -11.58 -10.70
N ALA A 105 3.12 -10.49 -10.74
CA ALA A 105 3.58 -9.23 -11.34
C ALA A 105 4.86 -8.72 -10.67
N SER A 106 4.89 -8.71 -9.34
CA SER A 106 6.06 -8.23 -8.58
C SER A 106 7.32 -9.08 -8.81
N LEU A 107 7.16 -10.37 -9.11
CA LEU A 107 8.28 -11.27 -9.38
C LEU A 107 8.87 -11.10 -10.80
N THR A 108 8.21 -10.35 -11.69
CA THR A 108 8.70 -10.08 -13.04
C THR A 108 9.74 -8.95 -13.11
N GLY A 109 10.04 -8.30 -12.01
CA GLY A 109 10.97 -7.18 -11.95
C GLY A 109 10.31 -5.80 -12.08
N VAL A 110 9.00 -5.73 -12.17
CA VAL A 110 8.23 -4.47 -12.16
C VAL A 110 8.09 -3.98 -10.73
N LEU A 111 8.11 -2.66 -10.53
CA LEU A 111 7.72 -2.04 -9.27
C LEU A 111 6.19 -2.06 -9.17
N VAL A 112 5.66 -2.69 -8.13
CA VAL A 112 4.22 -2.85 -7.93
C VAL A 112 3.78 -2.18 -6.64
N PHE A 113 2.79 -1.31 -6.75
CA PHE A 113 2.08 -0.73 -5.61
C PHE A 113 0.66 -1.28 -5.59
N SER A 114 0.19 -1.68 -4.41
CA SER A 114 -1.20 -2.09 -4.23
C SER A 114 -1.68 -1.74 -2.83
N THR A 115 -2.98 -1.87 -2.61
CA THR A 115 -3.59 -1.67 -1.31
C THR A 115 -4.20 -2.97 -0.79
N ILE A 116 -4.30 -3.07 0.52
CA ILE A 116 -4.96 -4.17 1.20
C ILE A 116 -5.53 -3.67 2.53
N HIS A 117 -6.71 -4.13 2.90
CA HIS A 117 -7.33 -3.77 4.17
C HIS A 117 -6.79 -4.64 5.30
N ALA A 118 -6.27 -3.99 6.32
CA ALA A 118 -5.86 -4.61 7.58
C ALA A 118 -5.80 -3.54 8.67
N LYS A 119 -5.64 -3.98 9.91
CA LYS A 119 -5.62 -3.10 11.10
C LYS A 119 -4.22 -2.77 11.57
N SER A 120 -3.20 -3.39 10.98
CA SER A 120 -1.79 -3.22 11.37
C SER A 120 -0.88 -3.81 10.30
N ILE A 121 0.42 -3.55 10.41
CA ILE A 121 1.44 -4.15 9.53
C ILE A 121 1.45 -5.69 9.64
N PRO A 122 1.49 -6.30 10.84
CA PRO A 122 1.35 -7.76 10.95
C PRO A 122 0.02 -8.28 10.40
N GLY A 123 -1.05 -7.52 10.53
CA GLY A 123 -2.36 -7.85 9.97
C GLY A 123 -2.35 -7.95 8.45
N VAL A 124 -1.60 -7.09 7.77
CA VAL A 124 -1.40 -7.19 6.30
C VAL A 124 -0.75 -8.50 5.93
N TYR A 125 0.32 -8.85 6.61
CA TYR A 125 1.06 -10.09 6.38
C TYR A 125 0.16 -11.32 6.62
N ALA A 126 -0.56 -11.35 7.73
CA ALA A 126 -1.51 -12.41 8.05
C ALA A 126 -2.61 -12.55 6.99
N ARG A 127 -3.13 -11.43 6.50
CA ARG A 127 -4.16 -11.43 5.44
C ARG A 127 -3.64 -12.04 4.14
N LEU A 128 -2.41 -11.76 3.76
CA LEU A 128 -1.80 -12.35 2.57
C LEU A 128 -1.66 -13.87 2.71
N LEU A 129 -1.25 -14.36 3.88
CA LEU A 129 -1.19 -15.80 4.16
C LEU A 129 -2.59 -16.44 4.07
N GLU A 130 -3.62 -15.80 4.61
CA GLU A 130 -5.01 -16.26 4.51
C GLU A 130 -5.48 -16.34 3.05
N LEU A 131 -5.04 -15.43 2.20
CA LEU A 131 -5.35 -15.41 0.77
C LEU A 131 -4.55 -16.45 -0.03
N GLY A 132 -3.71 -17.25 0.63
CA GLY A 132 -3.00 -18.36 0.02
C GLY A 132 -1.61 -18.01 -0.52
N VAL A 133 -1.09 -16.83 -0.22
CA VAL A 133 0.29 -16.48 -0.55
C VAL A 133 1.24 -17.16 0.45
N SER A 134 2.29 -17.81 -0.04
CA SER A 134 3.26 -18.47 0.83
C SER A 134 4.26 -17.48 1.43
N ARG A 135 4.87 -17.85 2.56
CA ARG A 135 5.94 -17.07 3.19
C ARG A 135 7.13 -16.86 2.24
N GLN A 136 7.47 -17.88 1.47
CA GLN A 136 8.57 -17.81 0.50
C GLN A 136 8.26 -16.84 -0.63
N GLU A 137 7.03 -16.85 -1.16
CA GLU A 137 6.59 -15.89 -2.16
C GLU A 137 6.68 -14.45 -1.64
N LEU A 138 6.26 -14.22 -0.40
CA LEU A 138 6.34 -12.90 0.25
C LEU A 138 7.79 -12.48 0.47
N GLU A 139 8.65 -13.38 0.89
CA GLU A 139 10.08 -13.09 1.05
C GLU A 139 10.73 -12.63 -0.25
N ASN A 140 10.33 -13.19 -1.38
CA ASN A 140 10.87 -12.87 -2.69
C ASN A 140 10.23 -11.65 -3.36
N SER A 141 9.06 -11.22 -2.91
CA SER A 141 8.28 -10.17 -3.58
C SER A 141 8.03 -8.93 -2.73
N LEU A 142 7.65 -9.11 -1.47
CA LEU A 142 7.23 -8.01 -0.59
C LEU A 142 8.43 -7.24 -0.04
N ARG A 143 8.50 -5.94 -0.37
CA ARG A 143 9.61 -5.07 0.03
C ARG A 143 9.28 -4.22 1.23
N ALA A 144 8.05 -3.71 1.30
CA ALA A 144 7.61 -2.89 2.43
C ALA A 144 6.09 -2.92 2.57
N ILE A 145 5.64 -2.65 3.78
CA ILE A 145 4.24 -2.38 4.11
C ILE A 145 4.17 -0.99 4.72
N ILE A 146 3.30 -0.16 4.18
CA ILE A 146 3.02 1.21 4.66
C ILE A 146 1.59 1.22 5.20
N TYR A 147 1.45 1.53 6.48
CA TYR A 147 0.16 1.62 7.15
C TYR A 147 -0.17 3.07 7.44
N GLN A 148 -1.38 3.51 7.05
CA GLN A 148 -1.78 4.91 7.15
C GLN A 148 -3.18 5.06 7.71
N ARG A 149 -3.34 6.09 8.55
CA ARG A 149 -4.64 6.56 9.04
C ARG A 149 -4.71 8.07 9.06
N LEU A 150 -5.91 8.61 8.93
CA LEU A 150 -6.19 10.01 9.23
C LEU A 150 -6.70 10.10 10.67
N ILE A 151 -5.97 10.81 11.51
CA ILE A 151 -6.26 10.95 12.92
C ILE A 151 -6.03 12.42 13.31
N GLY A 152 -6.99 13.03 13.99
CA GLY A 152 -6.88 14.43 14.44
C GLY A 152 -6.73 15.42 13.28
N GLY A 153 -7.29 15.12 12.12
CA GLY A 153 -7.21 15.98 10.93
C GLY A 153 -5.93 15.87 10.12
N GLY A 154 -5.02 14.97 10.47
CA GLY A 154 -3.77 14.74 9.74
C GLY A 154 -3.48 13.26 9.49
N GLY A 155 -2.58 12.99 8.55
CA GLY A 155 -2.14 11.64 8.22
C GLY A 155 -1.03 11.15 9.15
N ILE A 156 -1.19 9.96 9.70
CA ILE A 156 -0.15 9.20 10.39
C ILE A 156 0.23 8.02 9.54
N VAL A 157 1.54 7.79 9.39
CA VAL A 157 2.09 6.70 8.62
C VAL A 157 3.10 5.92 9.45
N ASP A 158 3.02 4.62 9.36
CA ASP A 158 4.08 3.72 9.83
C ASP A 158 4.49 2.80 8.69
N PHE A 159 5.72 2.31 8.69
CA PHE A 159 6.18 1.41 7.65
C PHE A 159 7.22 0.42 8.15
N ALA A 160 7.24 -0.76 7.53
CA ALA A 160 8.22 -1.81 7.77
C ALA A 160 8.84 -2.28 6.46
N LYS A 161 10.12 -2.62 6.48
CA LYS A 161 10.88 -3.16 5.35
C LYS A 161 11.19 -4.65 5.47
N GLY A 162 10.85 -5.26 6.56
CA GLY A 162 11.09 -6.68 6.84
C GLY A 162 10.50 -7.04 8.19
N ASP A 163 10.56 -8.33 8.54
CA ASP A 163 9.98 -8.87 9.77
C ASP A 163 8.54 -8.42 10.00
N PHE A 164 7.74 -8.49 8.95
CA PHE A 164 6.38 -7.96 8.94
C PHE A 164 5.47 -8.66 9.95
N GLU A 165 5.64 -9.96 10.11
CA GLU A 165 4.80 -10.79 10.97
C GLU A 165 4.92 -10.40 12.44
N HIS A 166 6.10 -10.01 12.87
CA HIS A 166 6.43 -9.65 14.26
C HIS A 166 6.72 -8.17 14.44
N TYR A 167 6.35 -7.35 13.46
CA TYR A 167 6.58 -5.91 13.53
C TYR A 167 5.87 -5.30 14.75
N PRO A 168 6.60 -4.66 15.68
CA PRO A 168 6.02 -4.16 16.92
C PRO A 168 5.24 -2.87 16.66
N PRO A 169 4.16 -2.60 17.43
CA PRO A 169 3.38 -1.38 17.29
C PRO A 169 4.02 -0.16 17.98
N THR A 170 5.27 -0.25 18.36
CA THR A 170 5.97 0.76 19.18
C THR A 170 5.96 2.14 18.51
N ARG A 171 6.41 2.23 17.25
CA ARG A 171 6.45 3.50 16.52
C ARG A 171 5.06 4.09 16.32
N TRP A 172 4.10 3.26 15.99
CA TRP A 172 2.70 3.69 15.86
C TRP A 172 2.17 4.24 17.16
N ASN A 173 2.33 3.51 18.25
CA ASN A 173 1.85 3.91 19.58
C ASN A 173 2.54 5.17 20.08
N GLU A 174 3.81 5.36 19.78
CA GLU A 174 4.54 6.60 20.11
C GLU A 174 3.99 7.80 19.35
N GLN A 175 3.67 7.65 18.08
CA GLN A 175 3.03 8.71 17.29
C GLN A 175 1.65 9.08 17.87
N ILE A 176 0.83 8.10 18.22
CA ILE A 176 -0.47 8.34 18.86
C ILE A 176 -0.29 9.08 20.19
N LYS A 177 0.67 8.67 21.01
CA LYS A 177 0.98 9.32 22.27
C LYS A 177 1.42 10.78 22.09
N SER A 178 2.23 11.04 21.06
CA SER A 178 2.64 12.41 20.70
C SER A 178 1.45 13.28 20.31
N LEU A 179 0.52 12.76 19.51
CA LEU A 179 -0.68 13.51 19.13
C LEU A 179 -1.55 13.87 20.31
N ALA A 180 -1.70 12.97 21.27
CA ALA A 180 -2.44 13.25 22.51
C ALA A 180 -1.72 14.31 23.37
N ARG A 181 -0.41 14.19 23.52
CA ARG A 181 0.41 15.16 24.26
C ARG A 181 0.34 16.55 23.66
N ASP A 182 0.37 16.65 22.34
CA ASP A 182 0.35 17.92 21.60
C ASP A 182 -1.07 18.48 21.40
N GLY A 183 -2.08 17.81 21.94
CA GLY A 183 -3.47 18.29 21.92
C GLY A 183 -4.22 18.09 20.60
N HIS A 184 -3.68 17.32 19.68
CA HIS A 184 -4.34 17.03 18.39
C HIS A 184 -5.50 16.03 18.52
N ILE A 185 -5.45 15.15 19.51
CA ILE A 185 -6.49 14.17 19.86
C ILE A 185 -6.69 14.10 21.35
N GLY A 186 -7.86 13.62 21.79
CA GLY A 186 -8.15 13.37 23.20
C GLY A 186 -7.53 12.08 23.72
N LEU A 187 -7.46 11.92 25.04
CA LEU A 187 -6.89 10.72 25.68
C LEU A 187 -7.69 9.45 25.37
N GLU A 188 -9.01 9.56 25.28
CA GLU A 188 -9.87 8.41 24.94
C GLU A 188 -9.65 7.96 23.50
N GLU A 189 -9.55 8.92 22.58
CA GLU A 189 -9.23 8.63 21.17
C GLU A 189 -7.85 7.97 21.06
N ALA A 190 -6.86 8.46 21.81
CA ALA A 190 -5.53 7.86 21.82
C ALA A 190 -5.55 6.40 22.31
N LYS A 191 -6.39 6.06 23.28
CA LYS A 191 -6.54 4.67 23.74
C LYS A 191 -7.11 3.75 22.65
N ILE A 192 -8.07 4.27 21.90
CA ILE A 192 -8.73 3.51 20.81
C ILE A 192 -7.76 3.28 19.65
N GLU A 193 -6.93 4.27 19.32
CA GLU A 193 -6.05 4.24 18.15
C GLU A 193 -4.73 3.49 18.38
N LYS A 194 -4.36 3.21 19.63
CA LYS A 194 -3.19 2.38 19.93
C LYS A 194 -3.44 0.92 19.57
N ILE A 195 -2.39 0.27 19.10
CA ILE A 195 -2.39 -1.16 18.84
C ILE A 195 -1.86 -1.87 20.08
N ALA A 196 -2.54 -2.94 20.50
CA ALA A 196 -2.10 -3.75 21.63
C ALA A 196 -0.76 -4.44 21.33
N LEU A 197 0.07 -4.52 22.40
CA LEU A 197 1.35 -5.24 22.37
C LEU A 197 1.13 -6.75 22.44
#